data_8cbf7184f3946780ceffc01e774cb005
#
_entry.id   8cbf7184f3946780ceffc01e774cb005
#
_cell.length_a   1.000
_cell.length_b   1.000
_cell.length_c   1.000
_cell.angle_alpha   90.00
_cell.angle_beta   90.00
_cell.angle_gamma   90.00
#
_symmetry.space_group_name_H-M   'P 1'
#
loop_
_entity.id
_entity.type
_entity.pdbx_description
1 polymer ?
#
loop_
_entity_poly.entity_id
_entity_poly.type
_entity_poly.pdbx_seq_one_letter_code
_entity_poly.pdbx_strand_id
1 'polypeptide(L)'
;THMSELAEEFNFTYMHTPIYLEENVQLMCRMIPGMKKLIFLGDGIYPNPEYDKQLRELIKDKYPQMDYEYISSRTNSLHQLYNAVRKTDKTTGILVSTWFTESFTSSNFLINAYRSIASISAPLFTIRYAGMDDGGMVGGYMYNDQIFTRQLLKTIDEILHGKKASDIPFYEPNEAHPAFNYTRLVNKGLDPDLCP
;
A
#
# COMPACT_ATOMS: atom_id res chain seq x y z
N THR A 1 -8.54 21.74 -16.71
CA THR A 1 -8.78 20.29 -16.85
C THR A 1 -10.14 19.94 -16.27
N HIS A 2 -10.76 18.87 -16.69
CA HIS A 2 -12.10 18.43 -16.30
C HIS A 2 -12.37 18.45 -14.77
N MET A 3 -11.38 18.08 -13.95
CA MET A 3 -11.50 18.12 -12.48
C MET A 3 -11.64 19.55 -11.92
N SER A 4 -10.97 20.53 -12.52
CA SER A 4 -11.09 21.92 -12.09
C SER A 4 -12.48 22.51 -12.42
N GLU A 5 -13.04 22.17 -13.58
CA GLU A 5 -14.40 22.56 -13.96
C GLU A 5 -15.45 21.96 -13.01
N LEU A 6 -15.29 20.67 -12.67
CA LEU A 6 -16.16 20.01 -11.68
C LEU A 6 -16.01 20.63 -10.28
N ALA A 7 -14.80 21.03 -9.89
CA ALA A 7 -14.58 21.65 -8.59
C ALA A 7 -15.31 22.98 -8.45
N GLU A 8 -15.35 23.79 -9.50
CA GLU A 8 -16.13 25.04 -9.53
C GLU A 8 -17.63 24.77 -9.48
N GLU A 9 -18.12 23.82 -10.30
CA GLU A 9 -19.54 23.48 -10.37
C GLU A 9 -20.09 22.94 -9.04
N PHE A 10 -19.36 22.01 -8.40
CA PHE A 10 -19.80 21.31 -7.20
C PHE A 10 -19.18 21.82 -5.89
N ASN A 11 -18.40 22.91 -5.93
CA ASN A 11 -17.73 23.53 -4.78
C ASN A 11 -16.95 22.51 -3.92
N PHE A 12 -15.98 21.81 -4.51
CA PHE A 12 -15.11 20.91 -3.77
C PHE A 12 -13.62 21.21 -4.02
N THR A 13 -12.78 20.75 -3.13
CA THR A 13 -11.35 20.58 -3.34
C THR A 13 -10.97 19.12 -3.20
N TYR A 14 -9.76 18.76 -3.61
CA TYR A 14 -9.31 17.37 -3.65
C TYR A 14 -7.89 17.24 -3.08
N MET A 15 -7.70 16.19 -2.30
CA MET A 15 -6.39 15.80 -1.78
C MET A 15 -6.02 14.42 -2.32
N HIS A 16 -4.97 14.36 -3.13
CA HIS A 16 -4.49 13.10 -3.68
C HIS A 16 -3.65 12.33 -2.65
N THR A 17 -3.82 11.02 -2.62
CA THR A 17 -2.97 10.09 -1.85
C THR A 17 -2.22 9.19 -2.82
N PRO A 18 -1.04 9.59 -3.29
CA PRO A 18 -0.29 8.83 -4.28
C PRO A 18 0.17 7.48 -3.71
N ILE A 19 0.26 6.49 -4.59
CA ILE A 19 0.80 5.18 -4.30
C ILE A 19 2.03 4.96 -5.18
N TYR A 20 3.12 4.58 -4.55
CA TYR A 20 4.45 4.47 -5.14
C TYR A 20 4.77 2.99 -5.39
N LEU A 21 4.13 2.40 -6.43
CA LEU A 21 4.25 0.96 -6.71
C LEU A 21 5.65 0.58 -7.16
N GLU A 22 6.24 1.36 -8.07
CA GLU A 22 7.58 1.10 -8.58
C GLU A 22 8.65 1.23 -7.49
N GLU A 23 8.57 2.30 -6.70
CA GLU A 23 9.48 2.56 -5.58
C GLU A 23 9.38 1.46 -4.52
N ASN A 24 8.18 0.93 -4.27
CA ASN A 24 8.00 -0.22 -3.40
C ASN A 24 8.66 -1.48 -3.96
N VAL A 25 8.51 -1.78 -5.25
CA VAL A 25 9.19 -2.93 -5.87
C VAL A 25 10.71 -2.77 -5.82
N GLN A 26 11.23 -1.59 -6.12
CA GLN A 26 12.67 -1.28 -6.02
C GLN A 26 13.18 -1.47 -4.58
N LEU A 27 12.43 -0.94 -3.60
CA LEU A 27 12.73 -1.10 -2.18
C LEU A 27 12.76 -2.57 -1.77
N MET A 28 11.76 -3.35 -2.17
CA MET A 28 11.68 -4.78 -1.88
C MET A 28 12.84 -5.56 -2.51
N CYS A 29 13.22 -5.27 -3.76
CA CYS A 29 14.37 -5.89 -4.42
C CYS A 29 15.68 -5.57 -3.70
N ARG A 30 15.82 -4.36 -3.14
CA ARG A 30 16.98 -3.96 -2.33
C ARG A 30 17.00 -4.70 -0.99
N MET A 31 15.86 -4.77 -0.31
CA MET A 31 15.73 -5.39 1.02
C MET A 31 15.77 -6.93 0.98
N ILE A 32 15.43 -7.54 -0.16
CA ILE A 32 15.41 -8.98 -0.38
C ILE A 32 16.37 -9.31 -1.52
N PRO A 33 17.68 -9.41 -1.27
CA PRO A 33 18.64 -9.76 -2.31
C PRO A 33 18.29 -11.09 -2.99
N GLY A 34 18.16 -11.06 -4.31
CA GLY A 34 17.76 -12.23 -5.09
C GLY A 34 16.27 -12.57 -5.01
N MET A 35 15.42 -11.57 -4.77
CA MET A 35 13.96 -11.74 -4.81
C MET A 35 13.52 -12.35 -6.15
N LYS A 36 12.75 -13.45 -6.08
CA LYS A 36 12.30 -14.23 -7.24
C LYS A 36 10.80 -14.12 -7.48
N LYS A 37 10.05 -13.74 -6.46
CA LYS A 37 8.59 -13.66 -6.53
C LYS A 37 8.07 -12.45 -5.79
N LEU A 38 7.13 -11.73 -6.41
CA LEU A 38 6.31 -10.69 -5.81
C LEU A 38 4.87 -11.19 -5.71
N ILE A 39 4.31 -11.18 -4.49
CA ILE A 39 2.88 -11.38 -4.27
C ILE A 39 2.28 -10.04 -3.90
N PHE A 40 1.26 -9.60 -4.64
CA PHE A 40 0.45 -8.43 -4.28
C PHE A 40 -0.84 -8.88 -3.62
N LEU A 41 -1.13 -8.35 -2.44
CA LEU A 41 -2.36 -8.63 -1.68
C LEU A 41 -3.28 -7.42 -1.72
N GLY A 42 -4.51 -7.62 -2.18
CA GLY A 42 -5.50 -6.56 -2.18
C GLY A 42 -6.93 -7.08 -2.21
N ASP A 43 -7.88 -6.23 -1.80
CA ASP A 43 -9.28 -6.52 -2.07
C ASP A 43 -9.61 -6.30 -3.55
N GLY A 44 -10.68 -6.92 -4.05
CA GLY A 44 -11.10 -6.77 -5.44
C GLY A 44 -11.82 -5.45 -5.73
N ILE A 45 -11.65 -4.44 -4.88
CA ILE A 45 -12.30 -3.12 -4.95
C ILE A 45 -11.30 -2.11 -5.52
N TYR A 46 -11.82 -1.14 -6.30
CA TYR A 46 -11.01 -0.03 -6.77
C TYR A 46 -10.31 0.67 -5.58
N PRO A 47 -9.01 1.00 -5.67
CA PRO A 47 -8.17 0.96 -6.88
C PRO A 47 -7.27 -0.29 -7.03
N ASN A 48 -7.41 -1.34 -6.20
CA ASN A 48 -6.49 -2.49 -6.23
C ASN A 48 -6.40 -3.24 -7.57
N PRO A 49 -7.49 -3.43 -8.34
CA PRO A 49 -7.36 -4.03 -9.67
C PRO A 49 -6.52 -3.19 -10.64
N GLU A 50 -6.52 -1.86 -10.48
CA GLU A 50 -5.67 -0.98 -11.28
C GLU A 50 -4.20 -1.08 -10.86
N TYR A 51 -3.93 -1.20 -9.54
CA TYR A 51 -2.58 -1.44 -9.03
C TYR A 51 -2.04 -2.82 -9.48
N ASP A 52 -2.88 -3.86 -9.50
CA ASP A 52 -2.50 -5.17 -10.06
C ASP A 52 -2.06 -5.04 -11.52
N LYS A 53 -2.83 -4.33 -12.35
CA LYS A 53 -2.49 -4.11 -13.75
C LYS A 53 -1.14 -3.38 -13.90
N GLN A 54 -0.94 -2.30 -13.16
CA GLN A 54 0.30 -1.53 -13.18
C GLN A 54 1.51 -2.38 -12.73
N LEU A 55 1.34 -3.18 -11.67
CA LEU A 55 2.39 -4.07 -11.20
C LEU A 55 2.73 -5.17 -12.21
N ARG A 56 1.73 -5.75 -12.91
CA ARG A 56 1.98 -6.74 -13.98
C ARG A 56 2.81 -6.14 -15.11
N GLU A 57 2.45 -4.94 -15.55
CA GLU A 57 3.20 -4.22 -16.59
C GLU A 57 4.62 -3.92 -16.12
N LEU A 58 4.78 -3.36 -14.91
CA LEU A 58 6.07 -3.06 -14.31
C LEU A 58 6.98 -4.30 -14.20
N ILE A 59 6.46 -5.41 -13.67
CA ILE A 59 7.24 -6.64 -13.51
C ILE A 59 7.63 -7.21 -14.88
N LYS A 60 6.70 -7.28 -15.82
CA LYS A 60 6.97 -7.75 -17.16
C LYS A 60 8.08 -6.94 -17.86
N ASP A 61 8.07 -5.62 -17.69
CA ASP A 61 8.99 -4.73 -18.41
C ASP A 61 10.36 -4.63 -17.73
N LYS A 62 10.39 -4.49 -16.40
CA LYS A 62 11.64 -4.23 -15.65
C LYS A 62 12.22 -5.44 -14.92
N TYR A 63 11.40 -6.45 -14.63
CA TYR A 63 11.80 -7.63 -13.84
C TYR A 63 11.31 -8.94 -14.48
N PRO A 64 11.59 -9.21 -15.77
CA PRO A 64 10.99 -10.34 -16.51
C PRO A 64 11.32 -11.72 -15.94
N GLN A 65 12.33 -11.83 -15.06
CA GLN A 65 12.71 -13.06 -14.36
C GLN A 65 11.97 -13.25 -13.02
N MET A 66 11.15 -12.27 -12.60
CA MET A 66 10.42 -12.31 -11.34
C MET A 66 9.02 -12.85 -11.56
N ASP A 67 8.64 -13.84 -10.79
CA ASP A 67 7.26 -14.32 -10.75
C ASP A 67 6.36 -13.29 -10.06
N TYR A 68 5.17 -13.08 -10.61
CA TYR A 68 4.18 -12.17 -10.05
C TYR A 68 2.83 -12.86 -9.83
N GLU A 69 2.25 -12.64 -8.66
CA GLU A 69 0.92 -13.17 -8.31
C GLU A 69 0.08 -12.10 -7.59
N TYR A 70 -1.16 -11.90 -8.04
CA TYR A 70 -2.16 -11.11 -7.31
C TYR A 70 -3.13 -12.02 -6.57
N ILE A 71 -3.22 -11.87 -5.27
CA ILE A 71 -4.20 -12.57 -4.42
C ILE A 71 -5.23 -11.56 -3.95
N SER A 72 -6.47 -11.74 -4.43
CA SER A 72 -7.57 -10.82 -4.15
C SER A 72 -8.55 -11.42 -3.16
N SER A 73 -9.03 -10.62 -2.21
CA SER A 73 -10.12 -11.00 -1.30
C SER A 73 -11.45 -11.26 -2.01
N ARG A 74 -11.58 -10.81 -3.25
CA ARG A 74 -12.77 -11.08 -4.06
C ARG A 74 -12.93 -12.56 -4.41
N THR A 75 -11.81 -13.25 -4.54
CA THR A 75 -11.75 -14.67 -4.95
C THR A 75 -11.19 -15.59 -3.88
N ASN A 76 -10.65 -15.04 -2.79
CA ASN A 76 -10.03 -15.80 -1.73
C ASN A 76 -10.55 -15.36 -0.37
N SER A 77 -10.85 -16.33 0.49
CA SER A 77 -11.07 -16.08 1.91
C SER A 77 -9.73 -15.82 2.64
N LEU A 78 -9.79 -15.29 3.85
CA LEU A 78 -8.61 -15.09 4.71
C LEU A 78 -7.85 -16.41 4.95
N HIS A 79 -8.58 -17.53 5.09
CA HIS A 79 -7.97 -18.86 5.23
C HIS A 79 -7.22 -19.29 3.95
N GLN A 80 -7.79 -19.05 2.77
CA GLN A 80 -7.13 -19.31 1.49
C GLN A 80 -5.90 -18.44 1.29
N LEU A 81 -6.01 -17.14 1.62
CA LEU A 81 -4.87 -16.22 1.64
C LEU A 81 -3.75 -16.76 2.52
N TYR A 82 -4.04 -17.09 3.79
CA TYR A 82 -3.03 -17.64 4.71
C TYR A 82 -2.37 -18.91 4.14
N ASN A 83 -3.16 -19.84 3.58
CA ASN A 83 -2.64 -21.06 2.99
C ASN A 83 -1.77 -20.80 1.75
N ALA A 84 -2.05 -19.79 0.97
CA ALA A 84 -1.24 -19.40 -0.18
C ALA A 84 0.13 -18.82 0.26
N VAL A 85 0.13 -17.95 1.28
CA VAL A 85 1.34 -17.21 1.67
C VAL A 85 2.21 -17.92 2.73
N ARG A 86 1.66 -18.83 3.54
CA ARG A 86 2.41 -19.53 4.61
C ARG A 86 3.56 -20.40 4.12
N LYS A 87 3.55 -20.81 2.85
CA LYS A 87 4.57 -21.66 2.24
C LYS A 87 5.63 -20.89 1.47
N THR A 88 5.54 -19.57 1.48
CA THR A 88 6.51 -18.69 0.81
C THR A 88 7.85 -18.72 1.54
N ASP A 89 8.91 -18.56 0.78
CA ASP A 89 10.28 -18.51 1.29
C ASP A 89 10.81 -17.06 1.40
N LYS A 90 12.07 -16.95 1.80
CA LYS A 90 12.75 -15.65 1.97
C LYS A 90 13.04 -14.91 0.65
N THR A 91 12.86 -15.56 -0.52
CA THR A 91 13.03 -14.93 -1.83
C THR A 91 11.70 -14.39 -2.37
N THR A 92 10.64 -14.51 -1.60
CA THR A 92 9.32 -13.97 -1.90
C THR A 92 9.08 -12.70 -1.12
N GLY A 93 8.78 -11.61 -1.79
CA GLY A 93 8.28 -10.38 -1.20
C GLY A 93 6.77 -10.29 -1.30
N ILE A 94 6.11 -9.84 -0.24
CA ILE A 94 4.66 -9.65 -0.24
C ILE A 94 4.36 -8.18 -0.05
N LEU A 95 3.71 -7.57 -1.04
CA LEU A 95 3.25 -6.18 -1.00
C LEU A 95 1.77 -6.14 -0.68
N VAL A 96 1.41 -5.50 0.43
CA VAL A 96 0.06 -5.48 0.95
C VAL A 96 -0.58 -4.11 0.70
N SER A 97 -1.79 -4.11 0.15
CA SER A 97 -2.65 -2.94 0.05
C SER A 97 -3.76 -3.02 1.11
N THR A 98 -4.98 -3.37 0.71
CA THR A 98 -6.14 -3.43 1.60
C THR A 98 -6.78 -4.81 1.55
N TRP A 99 -7.44 -5.19 2.67
CA TRP A 99 -8.23 -6.43 2.76
C TRP A 99 -9.45 -6.15 3.63
N PHE A 100 -10.39 -5.35 3.10
CA PHE A 100 -11.59 -4.93 3.85
C PHE A 100 -12.76 -5.89 3.72
N THR A 101 -12.86 -6.56 2.57
CA THR A 101 -13.99 -7.44 2.27
C THR A 101 -13.52 -8.81 1.88
N GLU A 102 -14.17 -9.82 2.39
CA GLU A 102 -14.05 -11.21 1.98
C GLU A 102 -15.25 -11.57 1.10
N SER A 103 -15.00 -12.13 -0.08
CA SER A 103 -15.99 -12.70 -1.02
C SER A 103 -17.46 -12.51 -0.64
N PHE A 104 -17.99 -11.29 -0.82
CA PHE A 104 -19.40 -10.90 -0.76
C PHE A 104 -20.20 -11.18 0.55
N THR A 105 -19.67 -11.84 1.55
CA THR A 105 -20.46 -12.35 2.68
C THR A 105 -20.01 -11.92 4.07
N SER A 106 -18.78 -11.42 4.23
CA SER A 106 -18.28 -10.96 5.53
C SER A 106 -17.34 -9.78 5.40
N SER A 107 -17.50 -8.80 6.29
CA SER A 107 -16.51 -7.73 6.47
C SER A 107 -15.50 -8.17 7.52
N ASN A 108 -14.22 -8.27 7.13
CA ASN A 108 -13.13 -8.42 8.08
C ASN A 108 -12.49 -7.08 8.37
N PHE A 109 -12.13 -6.85 9.62
CA PHE A 109 -11.30 -5.71 9.92
C PHE A 109 -9.91 -5.93 9.31
N LEU A 110 -9.41 -4.95 8.58
CA LEU A 110 -8.09 -4.96 7.92
C LEU A 110 -6.97 -5.48 8.84
N ILE A 111 -6.99 -5.05 10.09
CA ILE A 111 -6.00 -5.47 11.09
C ILE A 111 -6.02 -6.97 11.37
N ASN A 112 -7.19 -7.62 11.31
CA ASN A 112 -7.28 -9.07 11.51
C ASN A 112 -6.67 -9.84 10.33
N ALA A 113 -6.85 -9.37 9.10
CA ALA A 113 -6.19 -9.93 7.93
C ALA A 113 -4.67 -9.82 8.07
N TYR A 114 -4.16 -8.65 8.43
CA TYR A 114 -2.73 -8.43 8.64
C TYR A 114 -2.15 -9.30 9.74
N ARG A 115 -2.80 -9.39 10.91
CA ARG A 115 -2.36 -10.25 12.02
C ARG A 115 -2.31 -11.72 11.63
N SER A 116 -3.25 -12.18 10.80
CA SER A 116 -3.31 -13.57 10.35
C SER A 116 -2.09 -13.96 9.52
N ILE A 117 -1.54 -13.04 8.74
CA ILE A 117 -0.37 -13.29 7.89
C ILE A 117 0.95 -12.79 8.50
N ALA A 118 0.91 -12.09 9.62
CA ALA A 118 2.12 -11.53 10.26
C ALA A 118 3.17 -12.58 10.65
N SER A 119 2.74 -13.82 10.95
CA SER A 119 3.60 -14.93 11.38
C SER A 119 4.29 -15.68 10.23
N ILE A 120 3.94 -15.43 8.97
CA ILE A 120 4.58 -16.12 7.83
C ILE A 120 6.05 -15.76 7.69
N SER A 121 6.84 -16.60 6.99
CA SER A 121 8.29 -16.39 6.85
C SER A 121 8.65 -15.22 5.94
N ALA A 122 7.88 -15.02 4.86
CA ALA A 122 8.14 -13.93 3.92
C ALA A 122 7.92 -12.56 4.57
N PRO A 123 8.73 -11.54 4.22
CA PRO A 123 8.54 -10.18 4.70
C PRO A 123 7.33 -9.54 4.04
N LEU A 124 6.53 -8.83 4.86
CA LEU A 124 5.35 -8.11 4.43
C LEU A 124 5.67 -6.63 4.30
N PHE A 125 5.59 -6.12 3.07
CA PHE A 125 5.68 -4.69 2.79
C PHE A 125 4.27 -4.11 2.62
N THR A 126 4.14 -2.79 2.76
CA THR A 126 2.85 -2.11 2.62
C THR A 126 3.00 -0.83 1.79
N ILE A 127 1.96 -0.50 1.04
CA ILE A 127 1.90 0.75 0.26
C ILE A 127 1.38 1.95 1.08
N ARG A 128 1.00 1.72 2.35
CA ARG A 128 0.42 2.71 3.25
C ARG A 128 0.89 2.45 4.69
N TYR A 129 0.74 3.42 5.58
CA TYR A 129 1.06 3.26 7.00
C TYR A 129 0.23 2.18 7.72
N ALA A 130 -0.92 1.80 7.17
CA ALA A 130 -1.75 0.76 7.74
C ALA A 130 -0.99 -0.56 7.94
N GLY A 131 -1.02 -1.10 9.15
CA GLY A 131 -0.35 -2.35 9.51
C GLY A 131 1.11 -2.22 9.97
N MET A 132 1.68 -1.02 9.96
CA MET A 132 3.07 -0.80 10.42
C MET A 132 3.24 -1.08 11.91
N ASP A 133 2.29 -0.71 12.74
CA ASP A 133 2.36 -0.92 14.20
C ASP A 133 1.95 -2.36 14.58
N ASP A 134 0.71 -2.75 14.28
CA ASP A 134 0.10 -3.99 14.76
C ASP A 134 -0.03 -5.09 13.70
N GLY A 135 0.09 -4.75 12.41
CA GLY A 135 -0.20 -5.66 11.29
C GLY A 135 0.97 -6.54 10.86
N GLY A 136 2.16 -6.38 11.44
CA GLY A 136 3.33 -7.21 11.09
C GLY A 136 4.08 -6.77 9.84
N MET A 137 3.79 -5.58 9.29
CA MET A 137 4.51 -5.03 8.14
C MET A 137 5.93 -4.64 8.51
N VAL A 138 6.89 -4.94 7.63
CA VAL A 138 8.30 -4.55 7.82
C VAL A 138 8.55 -3.12 7.36
N GLY A 139 7.81 -2.64 6.37
CA GLY A 139 7.99 -1.29 5.84
C GLY A 139 7.36 -1.12 4.48
N GLY A 140 7.69 0.00 3.84
CA GLY A 140 7.27 0.34 2.50
C GLY A 140 7.71 1.74 2.10
N TYR A 141 7.50 2.10 0.85
CA TYR A 141 7.69 3.45 0.35
C TYR A 141 6.33 4.13 0.25
N MET A 142 6.14 5.22 0.99
CA MET A 142 4.81 5.82 1.16
C MET A 142 4.90 7.33 1.41
N TYR A 143 3.78 8.04 1.20
CA TYR A 143 3.70 9.45 1.57
C TYR A 143 3.64 9.61 3.10
N ASN A 144 3.99 10.81 3.58
CA ASN A 144 3.99 11.12 5.00
C ASN A 144 2.57 11.44 5.50
N ASP A 145 1.98 10.50 6.24
CA ASP A 145 0.62 10.65 6.80
C ASP A 145 0.46 11.88 7.71
N GLN A 146 1.50 12.27 8.44
CA GLN A 146 1.43 13.42 9.34
C GLN A 146 1.36 14.74 8.56
N ILE A 147 2.14 14.83 7.47
CA ILE A 147 2.11 16.00 6.59
C ILE A 147 0.74 16.08 5.89
N PHE A 148 0.26 14.97 5.36
CA PHE A 148 -1.06 14.86 4.76
C PHE A 148 -2.17 15.30 5.73
N THR A 149 -2.15 14.80 6.97
CA THR A 149 -3.13 15.13 8.00
C THR A 149 -3.10 16.62 8.35
N ARG A 150 -1.91 17.23 8.50
CA ARG A 150 -1.79 18.67 8.76
C ARG A 150 -2.38 19.49 7.62
N GLN A 151 -2.11 19.12 6.38
CA GLN A 151 -2.67 19.81 5.21
C GLN A 151 -4.20 19.63 5.14
N LEU A 152 -4.72 18.44 5.46
CA LEU A 152 -6.16 18.20 5.55
C LEU A 152 -6.82 19.10 6.59
N LEU A 153 -6.26 19.17 7.79
CA LEU A 153 -6.76 20.03 8.87
C LEU A 153 -6.74 21.51 8.47
N LYS A 154 -5.66 21.97 7.82
CA LYS A 154 -5.56 23.35 7.29
C LYS A 154 -6.66 23.62 6.26
N THR A 155 -6.88 22.70 5.32
CA THR A 155 -7.93 22.81 4.30
C THR A 155 -9.32 22.91 4.93
N ILE A 156 -9.60 22.06 5.94
CA ILE A 156 -10.86 22.09 6.68
C ILE A 156 -11.03 23.43 7.39
N ASP A 157 -9.99 23.93 8.06
CA ASP A 157 -10.03 25.20 8.77
C ASP A 157 -10.33 26.38 7.83
N GLU A 158 -9.70 26.44 6.66
CA GLU A 158 -9.97 27.48 5.65
C GLU A 158 -11.44 27.45 5.19
N ILE A 159 -12.03 26.27 4.99
CA ILE A 159 -13.44 26.11 4.61
C ILE A 159 -14.36 26.55 5.74
N LEU A 160 -14.08 26.19 6.98
CA LEU A 160 -14.85 26.60 8.15
C LEU A 160 -14.83 28.12 8.38
N HIS A 161 -13.75 28.80 7.96
CA HIS A 161 -13.65 30.26 7.98
C HIS A 161 -14.25 30.96 6.74
N GLY A 162 -15.00 30.20 5.91
CA GLY A 162 -15.80 30.75 4.82
C GLY A 162 -15.13 30.79 3.45
N LYS A 163 -13.93 30.22 3.30
CA LYS A 163 -13.32 30.06 1.99
C LYS A 163 -14.08 28.99 1.20
N LYS A 164 -14.40 29.28 -0.06
CA LYS A 164 -15.01 28.27 -0.93
C LYS A 164 -14.03 27.12 -1.17
N ALA A 165 -14.51 25.88 -1.13
CA ALA A 165 -13.66 24.72 -1.38
C ALA A 165 -13.03 24.76 -2.77
N SER A 166 -13.78 25.19 -3.79
CA SER A 166 -13.28 25.39 -5.16
C SER A 166 -12.14 26.39 -5.31
N ASP A 167 -11.99 27.34 -4.35
CA ASP A 167 -10.91 28.32 -4.33
C ASP A 167 -9.62 27.77 -3.68
N ILE A 168 -9.67 26.56 -3.14
CA ILE A 168 -8.53 25.88 -2.53
C ILE A 168 -7.89 24.97 -3.58
N PRO A 169 -6.60 25.18 -3.92
CA PRO A 169 -5.91 24.30 -4.89
C PRO A 169 -5.94 22.85 -4.47
N PHE A 170 -6.00 21.95 -5.43
CA PHE A 170 -5.82 20.52 -5.19
C PHE A 170 -4.45 20.25 -4.57
N TYR A 171 -4.41 19.41 -3.55
CA TYR A 171 -3.18 19.05 -2.88
C TYR A 171 -2.66 17.72 -3.37
N GLU A 172 -1.43 17.73 -3.85
CA GLU A 172 -0.64 16.53 -4.13
C GLU A 172 0.55 16.50 -3.18
N PRO A 173 0.64 15.52 -2.26
CA PRO A 173 1.81 15.38 -1.43
C PRO A 173 3.02 15.03 -2.30
N ASN A 174 4.10 15.77 -2.12
CA ASN A 174 5.38 15.59 -2.80
C ASN A 174 6.45 14.97 -1.90
N GLU A 175 6.09 14.65 -0.66
CA GLU A 175 6.99 14.08 0.32
C GLU A 175 6.65 12.61 0.55
N ALA A 176 7.40 11.75 -0.14
CA ALA A 176 7.37 10.32 0.08
C ALA A 176 8.74 9.84 0.55
N HIS A 177 8.75 8.82 1.37
CA HIS A 177 9.97 8.26 1.92
C HIS A 177 9.77 6.78 2.27
N PRO A 178 10.85 6.00 2.32
CA PRO A 178 10.79 4.67 2.90
C PRO A 178 10.57 4.78 4.42
N ALA A 179 9.66 3.95 4.92
CA ALA A 179 9.39 3.82 6.35
C ALA A 179 9.49 2.36 6.77
N PHE A 180 10.10 2.10 7.93
CA PHE A 180 10.33 0.74 8.40
C PHE A 180 9.96 0.58 9.87
N ASN A 181 9.44 -0.60 10.20
CA ASN A 181 9.37 -1.09 11.56
C ASN A 181 10.65 -1.91 11.85
N TYR A 182 11.60 -1.31 12.54
CA TYR A 182 12.92 -1.90 12.80
C TYR A 182 12.83 -3.30 13.43
N THR A 183 11.99 -3.44 14.44
CA THR A 183 11.82 -4.73 15.16
C THR A 183 11.31 -5.81 14.20
N ARG A 184 10.34 -5.49 13.34
CA ARG A 184 9.78 -6.42 12.36
C ARG A 184 10.78 -6.79 11.29
N LEU A 185 11.54 -5.81 10.83
CA LEU A 185 12.58 -5.99 9.83
C LEU A 185 13.62 -7.01 10.31
N VAL A 186 14.17 -6.81 11.51
CA VAL A 186 15.15 -7.72 12.14
C VAL A 186 14.55 -9.12 12.37
N ASN A 187 13.32 -9.20 12.88
CA ASN A 187 12.64 -10.47 13.13
C ASN A 187 12.38 -11.29 11.85
N LYS A 188 12.27 -10.62 10.70
CA LYS A 188 12.16 -11.27 9.38
C LYS A 188 13.52 -11.62 8.77
N GLY A 189 14.61 -11.29 9.45
CA GLY A 189 15.98 -11.54 9.00
C GLY A 189 16.41 -10.68 7.82
N LEU A 190 15.81 -9.50 7.68
CA LEU A 190 16.26 -8.49 6.73
C LEU A 190 17.38 -7.66 7.36
N ASP A 191 18.30 -7.23 6.52
CA ASP A 191 19.45 -6.42 6.95
C ASP A 191 19.04 -4.93 7.04
N PRO A 192 19.09 -4.31 8.24
CA PRO A 192 18.81 -2.89 8.41
C PRO A 192 19.74 -1.96 7.63
N ASP A 193 20.97 -2.39 7.35
CA ASP A 193 21.97 -1.59 6.63
C ASP A 193 21.61 -1.42 5.14
N LEU A 194 20.66 -2.23 4.63
CA LEU A 194 20.10 -2.09 3.28
C LEU A 194 18.98 -1.04 3.19
N CYS A 195 18.51 -0.49 4.30
CA CYS A 195 17.53 0.61 4.28
C CYS A 195 18.15 1.83 3.57
N PRO A 196 17.40 2.49 2.66
CA PRO A 196 17.87 3.69 1.98
C PRO A 196 17.90 4.91 2.89
#